data_3d9d9248796d1c8fd191d5f1a832fc66
#
_entry.id   3d9d9248796d1c8fd191d5f1a832fc66
#
_cell.length_a   1.000
_cell.length_b   1.000
_cell.length_c   1.000
_cell.angle_alpha   90.00
_cell.angle_beta   90.00
_cell.angle_gamma   90.00
#
_symmetry.space_group_name_H-M   'P 1'
#
loop_
_entity.id
_entity.type
_entity.pdbx_description
1 polymer ?
#
loop_
_entity_poly.entity_id
_entity_poly.type
_entity_poly.pdbx_seq_one_letter_code
_entity_poly.pdbx_strand_id
1 'polypeptide(L)'
;MMTPHEPTLSGKKILISGASAGIGRETALLLASQGMKVLALGRNEEALQSLQDLAPKGSLRWLAGDLNKASYLDALEPELTDVDVFLNNAGVLRYAPIMDLKSTDFSWMFQTNVLASIEITQRVARHMVTRRKGHLVFMTSIAAREVYRTASAYCATKHALSAMARSFRMELQEFGIKVSEIAPGMVDTDIRASSDHPVVVAAIQNRKFSPLSPAEVASAVLFALQSPPNLCPDLIELRPQGSV
;
A
#
# COMPACT_ATOMS: atom_id res chain seq x y z
N MET A 1 -12.75 30.19 19.14
CA MET A 1 -12.85 28.83 18.60
C MET A 1 -12.05 28.80 17.31
N MET A 2 -10.87 28.17 17.29
CA MET A 2 -10.12 27.95 16.07
C MET A 2 -10.85 26.83 15.30
N THR A 3 -11.38 27.14 14.12
CA THR A 3 -11.83 26.12 13.17
C THR A 3 -10.62 25.22 12.87
N PRO A 4 -10.73 23.89 13.02
CA PRO A 4 -9.62 23.02 12.61
C PRO A 4 -9.42 23.23 11.12
N HIS A 5 -8.26 23.76 10.74
CA HIS A 5 -7.83 23.80 9.36
C HIS A 5 -7.63 22.33 8.94
N GLU A 6 -8.61 21.77 8.24
CA GLU A 6 -8.40 20.48 7.58
C GLU A 6 -7.20 20.65 6.62
N PRO A 7 -6.18 19.80 6.74
CA PRO A 7 -5.03 19.92 5.88
C PRO A 7 -5.48 19.69 4.44
N THR A 8 -5.40 20.72 3.62
CA THR A 8 -5.75 20.61 2.21
C THR A 8 -4.85 19.57 1.54
N LEU A 9 -5.44 18.60 0.87
CA LEU A 9 -4.74 17.62 0.05
C LEU A 9 -4.51 18.14 -1.38
N SER A 10 -5.27 19.14 -1.79
CA SER A 10 -5.20 19.71 -3.13
C SER A 10 -3.79 20.18 -3.47
N GLY A 11 -3.33 19.78 -4.64
CA GLY A 11 -2.01 20.10 -5.18
C GLY A 11 -0.84 19.27 -4.63
N LYS A 12 -1.02 18.50 -3.54
CA LYS A 12 0.02 17.59 -3.03
C LYS A 12 0.26 16.43 -4.00
N LYS A 13 1.51 16.00 -4.12
CA LYS A 13 1.91 14.85 -4.94
C LYS A 13 1.92 13.57 -4.13
N ILE A 14 1.21 12.56 -4.61
CA ILE A 14 1.25 11.22 -4.05
C ILE A 14 1.80 10.22 -5.05
N LEU A 15 2.74 9.39 -4.58
CA LEU A 15 3.23 8.19 -5.26
C LEU A 15 2.48 6.97 -4.71
N ILE A 16 1.94 6.13 -5.59
CA ILE A 16 1.21 4.91 -5.19
C ILE A 16 1.82 3.72 -5.91
N SER A 17 2.40 2.78 -5.16
CA SER A 17 2.84 1.51 -5.71
C SER A 17 1.69 0.50 -5.78
N GLY A 18 1.67 -0.34 -6.85
CA GLY A 18 0.59 -1.31 -7.05
C GLY A 18 -0.76 -0.67 -7.37
N ALA A 19 -0.75 0.43 -8.13
CA ALA A 19 -1.95 1.20 -8.46
C ALA A 19 -2.77 0.63 -9.63
N SER A 20 -2.33 -0.43 -10.29
CA SER A 20 -3.04 -1.00 -11.45
C SER A 20 -4.33 -1.73 -11.10
N ALA A 21 -4.53 -2.13 -9.83
CA ALA A 21 -5.70 -2.90 -9.39
C ALA A 21 -6.00 -2.70 -7.90
N GLY A 22 -7.18 -3.17 -7.47
CA GLY A 22 -7.57 -3.30 -6.07
C GLY A 22 -7.47 -2.00 -5.27
N ILE A 23 -6.91 -2.10 -4.06
CA ILE A 23 -6.81 -0.98 -3.11
C ILE A 23 -6.03 0.21 -3.71
N GLY A 24 -4.91 -0.07 -4.39
CA GLY A 24 -4.09 0.99 -4.99
C GLY A 24 -4.83 1.78 -6.06
N ARG A 25 -5.62 1.10 -6.90
CA ARG A 25 -6.45 1.71 -7.94
C ARG A 25 -7.53 2.61 -7.33
N GLU A 26 -8.31 2.10 -6.39
CA GLU A 26 -9.37 2.87 -5.74
C GLU A 26 -8.81 4.06 -4.96
N THR A 27 -7.68 3.88 -4.28
CA THR A 27 -7.01 4.99 -3.58
C THR A 27 -6.53 6.05 -4.56
N ALA A 28 -5.99 5.66 -5.71
CA ALA A 28 -5.55 6.60 -6.74
C ALA A 28 -6.71 7.46 -7.27
N LEU A 29 -7.86 6.85 -7.58
CA LEU A 29 -9.06 7.56 -8.03
C LEU A 29 -9.61 8.50 -6.95
N LEU A 30 -9.73 7.99 -5.71
CA LEU A 30 -10.23 8.78 -4.60
C LEU A 30 -9.35 10.00 -4.35
N LEU A 31 -8.03 9.84 -4.27
CA LEU A 31 -7.12 10.95 -3.98
C LEU A 31 -6.99 11.93 -5.14
N ALA A 32 -7.07 11.45 -6.40
CA ALA A 32 -7.17 12.32 -7.57
C ALA A 32 -8.44 13.19 -7.52
N SER A 33 -9.58 12.64 -7.11
CA SER A 33 -10.83 13.41 -6.94
C SER A 33 -10.76 14.44 -5.81
N GLN A 34 -9.87 14.24 -4.81
CA GLN A 34 -9.57 15.20 -3.75
C GLN A 34 -8.55 16.28 -4.18
N GLY A 35 -8.19 16.34 -5.46
CA GLY A 35 -7.28 17.34 -6.02
C GLY A 35 -5.80 17.02 -5.83
N MET A 36 -5.41 15.83 -5.41
CA MET A 36 -4.01 15.42 -5.37
C MET A 36 -3.47 15.12 -6.77
N LYS A 37 -2.17 15.31 -6.95
CA LYS A 37 -1.43 14.88 -8.14
C LYS A 37 -0.91 13.47 -7.91
N VAL A 38 -1.49 12.49 -8.60
CA VAL A 38 -1.18 11.08 -8.42
C VAL A 38 -0.13 10.62 -9.42
N LEU A 39 0.94 9.99 -8.93
CA LEU A 39 1.85 9.18 -9.75
C LEU A 39 1.61 7.70 -9.42
N ALA A 40 1.01 6.99 -10.36
CA ALA A 40 0.61 5.59 -10.20
C ALA A 40 1.71 4.66 -10.75
N LEU A 41 2.18 3.72 -9.92
CA LEU A 41 3.15 2.70 -10.33
C LEU A 41 2.48 1.33 -10.38
N GLY A 42 2.79 0.56 -11.42
CA GLY A 42 2.30 -0.80 -11.62
C GLY A 42 2.97 -1.47 -12.81
N ARG A 43 2.68 -2.75 -13.03
CA ARG A 43 3.27 -3.52 -14.14
C ARG A 43 2.38 -3.58 -15.38
N ASN A 44 1.07 -3.44 -15.19
CA ASN A 44 0.09 -3.57 -16.27
C ASN A 44 -0.23 -2.17 -16.84
N GLU A 45 0.32 -1.88 -18.02
CA GLU A 45 0.15 -0.59 -18.70
C GLU A 45 -1.30 -0.31 -19.09
N GLU A 46 -2.02 -1.31 -19.59
CA GLU A 46 -3.44 -1.14 -19.98
C GLU A 46 -4.31 -0.76 -18.77
N ALA A 47 -4.08 -1.42 -17.63
CA ALA A 47 -4.80 -1.11 -16.40
C ALA A 47 -4.44 0.28 -15.85
N LEU A 48 -3.18 0.72 -15.98
CA LEU A 48 -2.74 2.06 -15.59
C LEU A 48 -3.29 3.13 -16.54
N GLN A 49 -3.35 2.86 -17.84
CA GLN A 49 -3.98 3.77 -18.81
C GLN A 49 -5.48 3.91 -18.51
N SER A 50 -6.18 2.80 -18.32
CA SER A 50 -7.60 2.82 -17.92
C SER A 50 -7.83 3.57 -16.59
N LEU A 51 -6.89 3.49 -15.64
CA LEU A 51 -6.95 4.25 -14.41
C LEU A 51 -6.83 5.76 -14.66
N GLN A 52 -5.90 6.16 -15.53
CA GLN A 52 -5.73 7.57 -15.92
C GLN A 52 -6.96 8.14 -16.63
N ASP A 53 -7.58 7.35 -17.51
CA ASP A 53 -8.77 7.78 -18.26
C ASP A 53 -9.98 8.04 -17.36
N LEU A 54 -10.07 7.33 -16.22
CA LEU A 54 -11.13 7.50 -15.22
C LEU A 54 -10.86 8.65 -14.23
N ALA A 55 -9.61 9.06 -14.07
CA ALA A 55 -9.24 10.10 -13.14
C ALA A 55 -9.59 11.51 -13.69
N PRO A 56 -9.82 12.51 -12.82
CA PRO A 56 -9.96 13.89 -13.27
C PRO A 56 -8.80 14.32 -14.17
N LYS A 57 -9.10 15.01 -15.26
CA LYS A 57 -8.11 15.36 -16.28
C LYS A 57 -6.88 16.05 -15.69
N GLY A 58 -5.70 15.49 -15.95
CA GLY A 58 -4.41 16.02 -15.50
C GLY A 58 -4.08 15.79 -14.02
N SER A 59 -4.93 15.06 -13.26
CA SER A 59 -4.67 14.73 -11.86
C SER A 59 -3.82 13.47 -11.68
N LEU A 60 -3.71 12.61 -12.70
CA LEU A 60 -3.03 11.33 -12.61
C LEU A 60 -2.09 11.11 -13.80
N ARG A 61 -0.87 10.68 -13.49
CA ARG A 61 0.12 10.12 -14.43
C ARG A 61 0.51 8.73 -13.93
N TRP A 62 1.07 7.92 -14.80
CA TRP A 62 1.57 6.61 -14.42
C TRP A 62 2.93 6.29 -15.05
N LEU A 63 3.64 5.38 -14.40
CA LEU A 63 4.87 4.78 -14.92
C LEU A 63 4.79 3.26 -14.70
N ALA A 64 4.87 2.51 -15.80
CA ALA A 64 4.84 1.07 -15.76
C ALA A 64 6.23 0.49 -15.52
N GLY A 65 6.32 -0.53 -14.66
CA GLY A 65 7.55 -1.25 -14.41
C GLY A 65 7.47 -2.17 -13.19
N ASP A 66 8.55 -2.90 -12.99
CA ASP A 66 8.68 -3.87 -11.89
C ASP A 66 9.61 -3.31 -10.80
N LEU A 67 9.07 -3.08 -9.61
CA LEU A 67 9.81 -2.60 -8.43
C LEU A 67 10.95 -3.55 -8.00
N ASN A 68 10.94 -4.79 -8.47
CA ASN A 68 12.04 -5.73 -8.24
C ASN A 68 13.26 -5.49 -9.17
N LYS A 69 13.17 -4.53 -10.09
CA LYS A 69 14.24 -4.19 -11.02
C LYS A 69 14.93 -2.90 -10.62
N ALA A 70 16.21 -2.97 -10.28
CA ALA A 70 17.00 -1.81 -9.89
C ALA A 70 16.97 -0.70 -10.97
N SER A 71 17.05 -1.08 -12.25
CA SER A 71 16.98 -0.13 -13.37
C SER A 71 15.66 0.65 -13.42
N TYR A 72 14.54 0.02 -13.00
CA TYR A 72 13.27 0.73 -12.91
C TYR A 72 13.26 1.72 -11.74
N LEU A 73 13.78 1.31 -10.58
CA LEU A 73 13.90 2.20 -9.41
C LEU A 73 14.83 3.39 -9.71
N ASP A 74 15.93 3.17 -10.46
CA ASP A 74 16.83 4.24 -10.87
C ASP A 74 16.15 5.22 -11.84
N ALA A 75 15.33 4.72 -12.75
CA ALA A 75 14.53 5.56 -13.65
C ALA A 75 13.45 6.37 -12.93
N LEU A 76 12.98 5.93 -11.75
CA LEU A 76 12.02 6.67 -10.93
C LEU A 76 12.64 7.81 -10.14
N GLU A 77 13.95 7.84 -9.91
CA GLU A 77 14.63 8.77 -9.01
C GLU A 77 14.25 10.25 -9.25
N PRO A 78 14.17 10.77 -10.50
CA PRO A 78 13.77 12.13 -10.75
C PRO A 78 12.34 12.47 -10.30
N GLU A 79 11.47 11.46 -10.30
CA GLU A 79 10.04 11.60 -9.93
C GLU A 79 9.81 11.59 -8.41
N LEU A 80 10.82 11.20 -7.62
CA LEU A 80 10.68 11.06 -6.17
C LEU A 80 10.95 12.36 -5.41
N THR A 81 11.57 13.33 -6.05
CA THR A 81 12.13 14.54 -5.41
C THR A 81 11.10 15.43 -4.71
N ASP A 82 9.86 15.48 -5.20
CA ASP A 82 8.77 16.34 -4.72
C ASP A 82 7.55 15.58 -4.19
N VAL A 83 7.68 14.26 -3.96
CA VAL A 83 6.61 13.42 -3.42
C VAL A 83 6.27 13.83 -1.98
N ASP A 84 5.05 14.28 -1.73
CA ASP A 84 4.53 14.62 -0.40
C ASP A 84 4.03 13.40 0.37
N VAL A 85 3.47 12.42 -0.35
CA VAL A 85 2.93 11.17 0.22
C VAL A 85 3.42 9.99 -0.59
N PHE A 86 3.84 8.92 0.07
CA PHE A 86 4.07 7.63 -0.56
C PHE A 86 3.18 6.56 0.04
N LEU A 87 2.27 6.02 -0.77
CA LEU A 87 1.51 4.82 -0.44
C LEU A 87 2.26 3.58 -0.93
N ASN A 88 2.92 2.92 0.00
CA ASN A 88 3.59 1.65 -0.22
C ASN A 88 2.55 0.52 -0.16
N ASN A 89 1.92 0.22 -1.31
CA ASN A 89 0.79 -0.70 -1.41
C ASN A 89 1.10 -1.93 -2.27
N ALA A 90 2.10 -1.87 -3.16
CA ALA A 90 2.46 -3.02 -3.99
C ALA A 90 2.70 -4.27 -3.13
N GLY A 91 2.08 -5.37 -3.52
CA GLY A 91 2.22 -6.63 -2.82
C GLY A 91 1.65 -7.79 -3.60
N VAL A 92 2.11 -8.96 -3.26
CA VAL A 92 1.70 -10.23 -3.87
C VAL A 92 1.42 -11.24 -2.77
N LEU A 93 0.63 -12.26 -3.12
CA LEU A 93 0.19 -13.27 -2.17
C LEU A 93 0.05 -14.62 -2.87
N ARG A 94 0.51 -15.68 -2.23
CA ARG A 94 0.13 -17.05 -2.51
C ARG A 94 -0.12 -17.77 -1.19
N TYR A 95 -1.30 -18.33 -1.07
CA TYR A 95 -1.69 -19.20 0.04
C TYR A 95 -1.55 -20.67 -0.36
N ALA A 96 -0.93 -21.45 0.51
CA ALA A 96 -0.86 -22.91 0.43
C ALA A 96 -0.52 -23.47 1.82
N PRO A 97 -0.88 -24.75 2.12
CA PRO A 97 -0.32 -25.44 3.28
C PRO A 97 1.20 -25.37 3.27
N ILE A 98 1.83 -25.27 4.46
CA ILE A 98 3.28 -25.03 4.54
C ILE A 98 4.12 -26.11 3.83
N MET A 99 3.62 -27.35 3.80
CA MET A 99 4.31 -28.46 3.13
C MET A 99 4.19 -28.42 1.60
N ASP A 100 3.22 -27.66 1.06
CA ASP A 100 2.96 -27.54 -0.37
C ASP A 100 3.42 -26.18 -0.94
N LEU A 101 3.83 -25.27 -0.06
CA LEU A 101 4.34 -23.95 -0.46
C LEU A 101 5.75 -24.10 -1.04
N LYS A 102 5.95 -23.69 -2.29
CA LYS A 102 7.24 -23.77 -2.96
C LYS A 102 8.20 -22.69 -2.44
N SER A 103 9.49 -23.01 -2.37
CA SER A 103 10.53 -22.03 -2.01
C SER A 103 10.55 -20.81 -2.93
N THR A 104 10.21 -20.99 -4.20
CA THR A 104 10.07 -19.91 -5.19
C THR A 104 8.93 -18.96 -4.86
N ASP A 105 7.79 -19.45 -4.36
CA ASP A 105 6.67 -18.61 -3.94
C ASP A 105 7.03 -17.80 -2.70
N PHE A 106 7.76 -18.44 -1.77
CA PHE A 106 8.27 -17.79 -0.57
C PHE A 106 9.20 -16.63 -0.95
N SER A 107 10.21 -16.92 -1.79
CA SER A 107 11.17 -15.93 -2.26
C SER A 107 10.50 -14.78 -3.02
N TRP A 108 9.55 -15.10 -3.89
CA TRP A 108 8.78 -14.09 -4.65
C TRP A 108 8.00 -13.14 -3.75
N MET A 109 7.31 -13.66 -2.72
CA MET A 109 6.59 -12.82 -1.76
C MET A 109 7.55 -11.94 -0.96
N PHE A 110 8.67 -12.47 -0.48
CA PHE A 110 9.67 -11.67 0.27
C PHE A 110 10.31 -10.60 -0.61
N GLN A 111 10.69 -10.95 -1.84
CA GLN A 111 11.31 -10.02 -2.77
C GLN A 111 10.38 -8.83 -3.04
N THR A 112 9.09 -9.09 -3.32
CA THR A 112 8.14 -8.04 -3.68
C THR A 112 7.62 -7.28 -2.45
N ASN A 113 7.12 -8.02 -1.43
CA ASN A 113 6.44 -7.40 -0.31
C ASN A 113 7.38 -6.74 0.69
N VAL A 114 8.64 -7.17 0.75
CA VAL A 114 9.61 -6.68 1.73
C VAL A 114 10.75 -5.94 1.06
N LEU A 115 11.57 -6.60 0.27
CA LEU A 115 12.82 -6.01 -0.22
C LEU A 115 12.58 -4.83 -1.17
N ALA A 116 11.80 -5.02 -2.22
CA ALA A 116 11.47 -3.94 -3.16
C ALA A 116 10.66 -2.82 -2.48
N SER A 117 9.76 -3.18 -1.58
CA SER A 117 8.95 -2.25 -0.79
C SER A 117 9.83 -1.33 0.08
N ILE A 118 10.83 -1.89 0.77
CA ILE A 118 11.74 -1.11 1.61
C ILE A 118 12.66 -0.25 0.74
N GLU A 119 13.19 -0.78 -0.35
CA GLU A 119 14.11 -0.05 -1.22
C GLU A 119 13.47 1.22 -1.80
N ILE A 120 12.27 1.13 -2.36
CA ILE A 120 11.58 2.33 -2.86
C ILE A 120 11.22 3.28 -1.72
N THR A 121 10.83 2.77 -0.54
CA THR A 121 10.55 3.61 0.63
C THR A 121 11.79 4.40 1.05
N GLN A 122 12.95 3.78 1.10
CA GLN A 122 14.21 4.46 1.45
C GLN A 122 14.55 5.56 0.46
N ARG A 123 14.37 5.33 -0.85
CA ARG A 123 14.60 6.34 -1.89
C ARG A 123 13.68 7.56 -1.67
N VAL A 124 12.39 7.34 -1.53
CA VAL A 124 11.41 8.41 -1.24
C VAL A 124 11.73 9.13 0.08
N ALA A 125 12.04 8.38 1.13
CA ALA A 125 12.31 8.93 2.47
C ALA A 125 13.52 9.86 2.46
N ARG A 126 14.60 9.57 1.71
CA ARG A 126 15.77 10.47 1.56
C ARG A 126 15.36 11.86 1.08
N HIS A 127 14.50 11.96 0.07
CA HIS A 127 13.99 13.23 -0.42
C HIS A 127 13.07 13.93 0.60
N MET A 128 12.23 13.16 1.30
CA MET A 128 11.38 13.70 2.36
C MET A 128 12.21 14.25 3.53
N VAL A 129 13.28 13.55 3.95
CA VAL A 129 14.21 14.00 5.00
C VAL A 129 14.86 15.35 4.62
N THR A 130 15.37 15.47 3.39
CA THR A 130 15.97 16.72 2.90
C THR A 130 14.98 17.89 2.96
N ARG A 131 13.71 17.65 2.65
CA ARG A 131 12.65 18.67 2.69
C ARG A 131 12.00 18.84 4.07
N ARG A 132 12.34 17.98 5.03
CA ARG A 132 11.73 17.88 6.38
C ARG A 132 10.21 17.82 6.34
N LYS A 133 9.66 17.12 5.36
CA LYS A 133 8.21 17.02 5.12
C LYS A 133 7.89 15.74 4.34
N GLY A 134 6.87 15.01 4.78
CA GLY A 134 6.38 13.84 4.06
C GLY A 134 5.45 12.99 4.89
N HIS A 135 4.78 12.05 4.21
CA HIS A 135 3.96 11.03 4.86
C HIS A 135 4.14 9.69 4.13
N LEU A 136 4.72 8.72 4.82
CA LEU A 136 4.83 7.34 4.36
C LEU A 136 3.62 6.56 4.87
N VAL A 137 2.88 5.92 3.97
CA VAL A 137 1.73 5.07 4.31
C VAL A 137 2.02 3.65 3.86
N PHE A 138 2.05 2.70 4.80
CA PHE A 138 2.30 1.29 4.51
C PHE A 138 0.99 0.51 4.48
N MET A 139 0.69 -0.12 3.35
CA MET A 139 -0.40 -1.09 3.24
C MET A 139 0.07 -2.44 3.77
N THR A 140 -0.13 -2.65 5.08
CA THR A 140 0.22 -3.90 5.73
C THR A 140 -0.94 -4.91 5.63
N SER A 141 -1.40 -5.47 6.71
CA SER A 141 -2.55 -6.37 6.83
C SER A 141 -2.78 -6.71 8.30
N ILE A 142 -3.95 -7.20 8.68
CA ILE A 142 -4.12 -7.89 9.96
C ILE A 142 -3.17 -9.10 10.07
N ALA A 143 -2.78 -9.72 8.95
CA ALA A 143 -1.74 -10.75 8.87
C ALA A 143 -0.34 -10.28 9.30
N ALA A 144 -0.15 -9.01 9.63
CA ALA A 144 1.06 -8.48 10.26
C ALA A 144 1.05 -8.61 11.79
N ARG A 145 -0.06 -9.08 12.38
CA ARG A 145 -0.25 -9.24 13.84
C ARG A 145 -0.79 -10.62 14.19
N GLU A 146 -1.44 -11.25 13.24
CA GLU A 146 -2.02 -12.57 13.37
C GLU A 146 -1.40 -13.52 12.35
N VAL A 147 -1.49 -14.82 12.63
CA VAL A 147 -1.05 -15.85 11.70
C VAL A 147 -2.24 -16.73 11.33
N TYR A 148 -2.30 -17.11 10.06
CA TYR A 148 -3.39 -17.92 9.54
C TYR A 148 -2.86 -19.22 8.94
N ARG A 149 -3.65 -20.27 9.04
CA ARG A 149 -3.37 -21.52 8.31
C ARG A 149 -3.26 -21.21 6.82
N THR A 150 -2.34 -21.85 6.14
CA THR A 150 -2.05 -21.69 4.69
C THR A 150 -1.43 -20.34 4.27
N ALA A 151 -1.24 -19.40 5.20
CA ALA A 151 -0.76 -18.05 4.92
C ALA A 151 0.64 -17.75 5.49
N SER A 152 1.42 -18.78 5.86
CA SER A 152 2.67 -18.63 6.64
C SER A 152 3.66 -17.62 6.05
N ALA A 153 4.01 -17.73 4.77
CA ALA A 153 4.95 -16.83 4.11
C ALA A 153 4.38 -15.41 3.98
N TYR A 154 3.10 -15.29 3.62
CA TYR A 154 2.45 -13.98 3.53
C TYR A 154 2.42 -13.27 4.90
N CYS A 155 2.01 -13.98 5.97
CA CYS A 155 2.05 -13.43 7.31
C CYS A 155 3.46 -12.96 7.69
N ALA A 156 4.49 -13.76 7.40
CA ALA A 156 5.89 -13.40 7.67
C ALA A 156 6.29 -12.11 6.93
N THR A 157 5.91 -11.96 5.64
CA THR A 157 6.21 -10.72 4.91
C THR A 157 5.49 -9.51 5.49
N LYS A 158 4.23 -9.65 5.93
CA LYS A 158 3.47 -8.55 6.51
C LYS A 158 3.94 -8.17 7.92
N HIS A 159 4.38 -9.14 8.73
CA HIS A 159 5.07 -8.86 9.99
C HIS A 159 6.37 -8.09 9.76
N ALA A 160 7.20 -8.51 8.78
CA ALA A 160 8.42 -7.80 8.43
C ALA A 160 8.12 -6.35 8.00
N LEU A 161 7.13 -6.15 7.13
CA LEU A 161 6.76 -4.81 6.66
C LEU A 161 6.25 -3.91 7.79
N SER A 162 5.45 -4.45 8.72
CA SER A 162 4.97 -3.71 9.89
C SER A 162 6.12 -3.34 10.86
N ALA A 163 7.08 -4.24 11.07
CA ALA A 163 8.26 -3.94 11.86
C ALA A 163 9.08 -2.79 11.25
N MET A 164 9.26 -2.80 9.91
CA MET A 164 9.94 -1.73 9.18
C MET A 164 9.18 -0.41 9.25
N ALA A 165 7.85 -0.42 9.10
CA ALA A 165 7.03 0.80 9.23
C ALA A 165 7.21 1.46 10.60
N ARG A 166 7.26 0.66 11.67
CA ARG A 166 7.53 1.16 13.03
C ARG A 166 8.94 1.72 13.19
N SER A 167 9.95 1.07 12.60
CA SER A 167 11.33 1.58 12.59
C SER A 167 11.41 2.92 11.85
N PHE A 168 10.85 3.01 10.64
CA PHE A 168 10.77 4.27 9.89
C PHE A 168 10.10 5.39 10.71
N ARG A 169 9.02 5.07 11.44
CA ARG A 169 8.36 6.06 12.31
C ARG A 169 9.29 6.60 13.38
N MET A 170 10.00 5.71 14.09
CA MET A 170 10.90 6.10 15.16
C MET A 170 12.07 6.95 14.66
N GLU A 171 12.62 6.62 13.50
CA GLU A 171 13.80 7.28 12.94
C GLU A 171 13.46 8.59 12.19
N LEU A 172 12.27 8.68 11.55
CA LEU A 172 11.96 9.81 10.67
C LEU A 172 11.11 10.90 11.31
N GLN A 173 10.57 10.68 12.52
CA GLN A 173 9.76 11.69 13.21
C GLN A 173 10.55 12.98 13.53
N GLU A 174 11.85 12.91 13.80
CA GLU A 174 12.71 14.09 14.04
C GLU A 174 12.87 14.97 12.79
N PHE A 175 12.61 14.41 11.60
CA PHE A 175 12.61 15.13 10.33
C PHE A 175 11.21 15.62 9.93
N GLY A 176 10.21 15.49 10.80
CA GLY A 176 8.84 15.93 10.53
C GLY A 176 8.07 15.03 9.54
N ILE A 177 8.52 13.79 9.36
CA ILE A 177 7.89 12.82 8.45
C ILE A 177 6.92 11.96 9.25
N LYS A 178 5.67 11.85 8.76
CA LYS A 178 4.66 10.97 9.30
C LYS A 178 4.80 9.57 8.71
N VAL A 179 4.49 8.55 9.51
CA VAL A 179 4.44 7.16 9.06
C VAL A 179 3.20 6.49 9.62
N SER A 180 2.32 6.03 8.75
CA SER A 180 1.08 5.33 9.10
C SER A 180 1.05 3.92 8.51
N GLU A 181 0.41 3.00 9.24
CA GLU A 181 0.05 1.68 8.73
C GLU A 181 -1.46 1.60 8.52
N ILE A 182 -1.86 1.10 7.36
CA ILE A 182 -3.22 0.66 7.09
C ILE A 182 -3.19 -0.87 7.03
N ALA A 183 -3.93 -1.53 7.91
CA ALA A 183 -3.89 -2.97 8.13
C ALA A 183 -5.26 -3.61 7.86
N PRO A 184 -5.65 -3.79 6.58
CA PRO A 184 -6.92 -4.41 6.25
C PRO A 184 -6.92 -5.92 6.52
N GLY A 185 -8.10 -6.45 6.84
CA GLY A 185 -8.42 -7.85 6.77
C GLY A 185 -8.62 -8.33 5.33
N MET A 186 -9.60 -9.20 5.11
CA MET A 186 -9.92 -9.66 3.77
C MET A 186 -10.57 -8.54 2.96
N VAL A 187 -9.98 -8.21 1.81
CA VAL A 187 -10.50 -7.23 0.85
C VAL A 187 -10.88 -7.95 -0.44
N ASP A 188 -11.94 -7.53 -1.11
CA ASP A 188 -12.40 -8.07 -2.38
C ASP A 188 -11.52 -7.57 -3.53
N THR A 189 -10.47 -8.33 -3.82
CA THR A 189 -9.46 -8.06 -4.85
C THR A 189 -8.93 -9.35 -5.44
N ASP A 190 -8.33 -9.26 -6.63
CA ASP A 190 -7.71 -10.39 -7.33
C ASP A 190 -6.37 -10.85 -6.74
N ILE A 191 -5.90 -10.25 -5.64
CA ILE A 191 -4.60 -10.60 -5.03
C ILE A 191 -4.49 -12.10 -4.70
N ARG A 192 -5.63 -12.78 -4.46
CA ARG A 192 -5.71 -14.22 -4.18
C ARG A 192 -5.81 -15.10 -5.40
N ALA A 193 -5.92 -14.55 -6.61
CA ALA A 193 -6.09 -15.32 -7.84
C ALA A 193 -4.97 -16.34 -8.09
N SER A 194 -3.76 -16.09 -7.56
CA SER A 194 -2.65 -17.03 -7.61
C SER A 194 -2.73 -18.18 -6.60
N SER A 195 -3.71 -18.16 -5.67
CA SER A 195 -3.85 -19.16 -4.60
C SER A 195 -4.83 -20.25 -5.02
N ASP A 196 -4.35 -21.17 -5.85
CA ASP A 196 -5.11 -22.22 -6.53
C ASP A 196 -5.19 -23.57 -5.76
N HIS A 197 -4.57 -23.66 -4.58
CA HIS A 197 -4.58 -24.87 -3.78
C HIS A 197 -6.01 -25.20 -3.30
N PRO A 198 -6.51 -26.45 -3.46
CA PRO A 198 -7.91 -26.81 -3.18
C PRO A 198 -8.39 -26.44 -1.76
N VAL A 199 -7.53 -26.64 -0.75
CA VAL A 199 -7.85 -26.28 0.65
C VAL A 199 -8.07 -24.76 0.80
N VAL A 200 -7.32 -23.95 0.07
CA VAL A 200 -7.43 -22.48 0.10
C VAL A 200 -8.69 -22.03 -0.62
N VAL A 201 -8.94 -22.58 -1.81
CA VAL A 201 -10.14 -22.27 -2.61
C VAL A 201 -11.39 -22.59 -1.80
N ALA A 202 -11.45 -23.80 -1.18
CA ALA A 202 -12.56 -24.20 -0.33
C ALA A 202 -12.75 -23.25 0.87
N ALA A 203 -11.67 -22.84 1.54
CA ALA A 203 -11.74 -21.91 2.68
C ALA A 203 -12.28 -20.52 2.25
N ILE A 204 -11.88 -20.02 1.08
CA ILE A 204 -12.37 -18.75 0.55
C ILE A 204 -13.86 -18.84 0.19
N GLN A 205 -14.28 -19.93 -0.44
CA GLN A 205 -15.68 -20.14 -0.84
C GLN A 205 -16.63 -20.31 0.35
N ASN A 206 -16.17 -20.97 1.41
CA ASN A 206 -16.97 -21.26 2.62
C ASN A 206 -16.94 -20.14 3.67
N ARG A 207 -16.40 -18.95 3.35
CA ARG A 207 -16.41 -17.84 4.28
C ARG A 207 -17.83 -17.37 4.60
N LYS A 208 -18.04 -16.98 5.87
CA LYS A 208 -19.37 -16.55 6.36
C LYS A 208 -19.54 -15.04 6.48
N PHE A 209 -18.62 -14.27 5.94
CA PHE A 209 -18.64 -12.81 5.99
C PHE A 209 -18.33 -12.22 4.60
N SER A 210 -18.78 -11.00 4.38
CA SER A 210 -18.42 -10.23 3.17
C SER A 210 -17.05 -9.59 3.36
N PRO A 211 -16.12 -9.68 2.39
CA PRO A 211 -14.86 -8.96 2.48
C PRO A 211 -15.09 -7.44 2.39
N LEU A 212 -14.11 -6.67 2.84
CA LEU A 212 -14.10 -5.22 2.62
C LEU A 212 -14.01 -4.92 1.12
N SER A 213 -14.61 -3.84 0.68
CA SER A 213 -14.35 -3.28 -0.64
C SER A 213 -13.00 -2.54 -0.67
N PRO A 214 -12.32 -2.46 -1.82
CA PRO A 214 -11.14 -1.60 -1.96
C PRO A 214 -11.40 -0.13 -1.62
N ALA A 215 -12.61 0.37 -1.89
CA ALA A 215 -13.02 1.75 -1.59
C ALA A 215 -13.08 2.05 -0.09
N GLU A 216 -13.52 1.08 0.74
CA GLU A 216 -13.51 1.23 2.20
C GLU A 216 -12.07 1.36 2.73
N VAL A 217 -11.13 0.61 2.17
CA VAL A 217 -9.71 0.73 2.53
C VAL A 217 -9.11 2.04 2.04
N ALA A 218 -9.47 2.50 0.83
CA ALA A 218 -9.06 3.80 0.31
C ALA A 218 -9.54 4.96 1.20
N SER A 219 -10.75 4.85 1.77
CA SER A 219 -11.28 5.84 2.72
C SER A 219 -10.45 5.91 4.00
N ALA A 220 -9.91 4.80 4.48
CA ALA A 220 -9.00 4.80 5.64
C ALA A 220 -7.65 5.47 5.32
N VAL A 221 -7.14 5.30 4.08
CA VAL A 221 -5.95 6.04 3.63
C VAL A 221 -6.25 7.55 3.62
N LEU A 222 -7.38 7.97 3.04
CA LEU A 222 -7.80 9.37 3.02
C LEU A 222 -7.89 9.95 4.44
N PHE A 223 -8.52 9.23 5.37
CA PHE A 223 -8.59 9.63 6.80
C PHE A 223 -7.19 9.86 7.39
N ALA A 224 -6.24 8.96 7.15
CA ALA A 224 -4.86 9.13 7.64
C ALA A 224 -4.20 10.40 7.07
N LEU A 225 -4.43 10.70 5.80
CA LEU A 225 -3.85 11.85 5.11
C LEU A 225 -4.47 13.19 5.52
N GLN A 226 -5.73 13.19 5.96
CA GLN A 226 -6.45 14.36 6.46
C GLN A 226 -6.12 14.71 7.91
N SER A 227 -5.28 13.91 8.57
CA SER A 227 -4.86 14.19 9.94
C SER A 227 -4.08 15.50 10.06
N PRO A 228 -4.36 16.34 11.08
CA PRO A 228 -3.67 17.61 11.27
C PRO A 228 -2.15 17.43 11.46
N PRO A 229 -1.33 18.48 11.29
CA PRO A 229 0.12 18.37 11.30
C PRO A 229 0.70 17.70 12.56
N ASN A 230 0.11 17.95 13.72
CA ASN A 230 0.54 17.42 15.02
C ASN A 230 0.01 16.02 15.35
N LEU A 231 -0.79 15.41 14.47
CA LEU A 231 -1.35 14.08 14.65
C LEU A 231 -0.92 13.16 13.51
N CYS A 232 -0.49 11.95 13.84
CA CYS A 232 -0.24 10.88 12.90
C CYS A 232 -0.94 9.62 13.38
N PRO A 233 -1.96 9.11 12.65
CA PRO A 233 -2.50 7.80 12.95
C PRO A 233 -1.42 6.74 12.73
N ASP A 234 -0.99 6.08 13.79
CA ASP A 234 0.07 5.08 13.74
C ASP A 234 -0.37 3.83 13.00
N LEU A 235 -1.58 3.37 13.34
CA LEU A 235 -2.17 2.16 12.83
C LEU A 235 -3.68 2.32 12.69
N ILE A 236 -4.18 1.97 11.50
CA ILE A 236 -5.62 1.83 11.25
C ILE A 236 -5.87 0.38 10.82
N GLU A 237 -6.49 -0.38 11.70
CA GLU A 237 -6.87 -1.77 11.43
C GLU A 237 -8.33 -1.84 11.01
N LEU A 238 -8.59 -2.53 9.90
CA LEU A 238 -9.92 -2.68 9.32
C LEU A 238 -10.27 -4.16 9.22
N ARG A 239 -11.43 -4.55 9.74
CA ARG A 239 -11.90 -5.94 9.68
C ARG A 239 -13.28 -6.00 9.03
N PRO A 240 -13.52 -6.99 8.15
CA PRO A 240 -14.88 -7.29 7.76
C PRO A 240 -15.73 -7.63 8.99
N GLN A 241 -16.93 -7.11 9.04
CA GLN A 241 -17.87 -7.43 10.13
C GLN A 241 -18.16 -8.94 10.12
N GLY A 242 -18.06 -9.60 11.27
CA GLY A 242 -18.27 -11.03 11.42
C GLY A 242 -17.09 -11.91 10.97
N SER A 243 -15.91 -11.35 10.76
CA SER A 243 -14.69 -12.10 10.38
C SER A 243 -13.89 -12.64 11.56
N VAL A 244 -14.39 -12.51 12.77
CA VAL A 244 -13.76 -13.00 14.03
C VAL A 244 -14.38 -14.31 14.43
#